data_6c722e58f5398edfe44230681cb38365
#
_entry.id   6c722e58f5398edfe44230681cb38365
#
_cell.length_a   1.000
_cell.length_b   1.000
_cell.length_c   1.000
_cell.angle_alpha   90.00
_cell.angle_beta   90.00
_cell.angle_gamma   90.00
#
_symmetry.space_group_name_H-M   'P 1'
#
loop_
_entity.id
_entity.type
_entity.pdbx_description
1 polymer ?
#
loop_
_entity_poly.entity_id
_entity_poly.type
_entity_poly.pdbx_seq_one_letter_code
_entity_poly.pdbx_strand_id
1 'polypeptide(L)'
;YVDGTIWFHGASVGEILSIIPIIKRFEKDSKIKKILITSSTTSSSQILSKYKFKKTIHQFYPFDLNIFTKLFIHYWKPRLAIFVDSEIWPNMYNNLYKRKIPLILLNARITKKTFNRWKYFPNFSKNIFEKISVALPQNKESKKYLKLLGTKNIKIAGNIKFYGAALSNYNISSLK
;
A
#
# COMPACT_ATOMS: atom_id res chain seq x y z
N TYR A 1 -10.10 11.11 -18.86
CA TYR A 1 -10.63 10.53 -17.62
C TYR A 1 -9.92 9.20 -17.36
N VAL A 2 -9.40 9.05 -16.17
CA VAL A 2 -8.73 7.81 -15.78
C VAL A 2 -9.77 6.94 -15.07
N ASP A 3 -10.39 6.03 -15.81
CA ASP A 3 -11.34 5.08 -15.25
C ASP A 3 -10.64 4.05 -14.36
N GLY A 4 -11.25 3.73 -13.23
CA GLY A 4 -10.80 2.73 -12.28
C GLY A 4 -10.47 3.29 -10.89
N THR A 5 -10.42 2.37 -9.94
CA THR A 5 -10.19 2.69 -8.53
C THR A 5 -8.70 2.76 -8.23
N ILE A 6 -8.25 3.79 -7.49
CA ILE A 6 -6.93 3.78 -6.85
C ILE A 6 -7.08 3.10 -5.50
N TRP A 7 -6.38 2.01 -5.31
CA TRP A 7 -6.51 1.19 -4.11
C TRP A 7 -5.29 1.33 -3.20
N PHE A 8 -5.53 1.72 -1.94
CA PHE A 8 -4.54 1.72 -0.87
C PHE A 8 -4.85 0.58 0.11
N HIS A 9 -3.81 -0.13 0.55
CA HIS A 9 -3.90 -1.10 1.62
C HIS A 9 -2.86 -0.80 2.71
N GLY A 10 -3.34 -0.74 3.96
CA GLY A 10 -2.50 -0.69 5.16
C GLY A 10 -3.22 -1.41 6.29
N ALA A 11 -2.55 -2.38 6.93
CA ALA A 11 -3.17 -3.23 7.94
C ALA A 11 -3.44 -2.50 9.25
N SER A 12 -2.55 -1.62 9.66
CA SER A 12 -2.56 -0.95 10.96
C SER A 12 -2.97 0.51 10.90
N VAL A 13 -3.37 1.05 12.05
CA VAL A 13 -3.66 2.48 12.25
C VAL A 13 -2.49 3.37 11.80
N GLY A 14 -1.26 3.00 12.19
CA GLY A 14 -0.06 3.78 11.84
C GLY A 14 0.20 3.83 10.34
N GLU A 15 -0.04 2.73 9.62
CA GLU A 15 0.07 2.66 8.16
C GLU A 15 -0.99 3.53 7.50
N ILE A 16 -2.25 3.43 7.95
CA ILE A 16 -3.35 4.25 7.44
C ILE A 16 -3.06 5.75 7.65
N LEU A 17 -2.66 6.15 8.86
CA LEU A 17 -2.34 7.55 9.14
C LEU A 17 -1.20 8.07 8.25
N SER A 18 -0.21 7.24 7.95
CA SER A 18 0.92 7.63 7.10
C SER A 18 0.54 7.97 5.66
N ILE A 19 -0.57 7.44 5.15
CA ILE A 19 -1.06 7.69 3.78
C ILE A 19 -2.14 8.75 3.69
N ILE A 20 -2.70 9.21 4.80
CA ILE A 20 -3.75 10.26 4.79
C ILE A 20 -3.34 11.50 3.99
N PRO A 21 -2.10 12.04 4.10
CA PRO A 21 -1.69 13.19 3.29
C PRO A 21 -1.75 12.93 1.78
N ILE A 22 -1.39 11.72 1.36
CA ILE A 22 -1.45 11.30 -0.04
C ILE A 22 -2.91 11.21 -0.49
N ILE A 23 -3.77 10.58 0.32
CA ILE A 23 -5.20 10.45 0.04
C ILE A 23 -5.86 11.83 -0.09
N LYS A 24 -5.57 12.76 0.84
CA LYS A 24 -6.08 14.14 0.77
C LYS A 24 -5.68 14.85 -0.53
N ARG A 25 -4.48 14.59 -1.04
CA ARG A 25 -4.05 15.14 -2.33
C ARG A 25 -4.81 14.50 -3.49
N PHE A 26 -5.04 13.18 -3.45
CA PHE A 26 -5.78 12.45 -4.48
C PHE A 26 -7.28 12.81 -4.48
N GLU A 27 -7.86 13.11 -3.31
CA GLU A 27 -9.23 13.62 -3.18
C GLU A 27 -9.44 14.94 -3.96
N LYS A 28 -8.39 15.79 -4.02
CA LYS A 28 -8.43 17.08 -4.73
C LYS A 28 -8.20 16.93 -6.24
N ASP A 29 -7.63 15.82 -6.70
CA ASP A 29 -7.34 15.60 -8.12
C ASP A 29 -8.63 15.24 -8.87
N SER A 30 -9.04 16.09 -9.83
CA SER A 30 -10.24 15.89 -10.64
C SER A 30 -10.18 14.65 -11.54
N LYS A 31 -8.96 14.18 -11.87
CA LYS A 31 -8.74 12.99 -12.68
C LYS A 31 -9.01 11.68 -11.91
N ILE A 32 -9.03 11.73 -10.58
CA ILE A 32 -9.29 10.57 -9.72
C ILE A 32 -10.74 10.60 -9.30
N LYS A 33 -11.50 9.58 -9.69
CA LYS A 33 -12.93 9.46 -9.38
C LYS A 33 -13.20 8.68 -8.10
N LYS A 34 -12.40 7.63 -7.83
CA LYS A 34 -12.65 6.70 -6.74
C LYS A 34 -11.35 6.24 -6.08
N ILE A 35 -11.33 6.29 -4.77
CA ILE A 35 -10.23 5.79 -3.93
C ILE A 35 -10.80 4.71 -3.03
N LEU A 36 -10.15 3.56 -2.98
CA LEU A 36 -10.44 2.50 -2.04
C LEU A 36 -9.32 2.44 -1.01
N ILE A 37 -9.68 2.40 0.26
CA ILE A 37 -8.76 2.08 1.34
C ILE A 37 -9.18 0.76 1.95
N THR A 38 -8.25 -0.16 2.12
CA THR A 38 -8.48 -1.37 2.89
C THR A 38 -7.61 -1.41 4.13
N SER A 39 -8.17 -1.91 5.22
CA SER A 39 -7.45 -2.15 6.47
C SER A 39 -7.85 -3.49 7.09
N SER A 40 -7.07 -3.93 8.08
CA SER A 40 -7.32 -5.21 8.77
C SER A 40 -7.90 -5.04 10.17
N THR A 41 -8.04 -3.79 10.68
CA THR A 41 -8.49 -3.53 12.05
C THR A 41 -9.68 -2.56 12.11
N THR A 42 -10.57 -2.77 13.08
CA THR A 42 -11.69 -1.86 13.38
C THR A 42 -11.22 -0.46 13.78
N SER A 43 -10.11 -0.37 14.52
CA SER A 43 -9.52 0.92 14.90
C SER A 43 -9.10 1.76 13.68
N SER A 44 -8.59 1.12 12.63
CA SER A 44 -8.27 1.80 11.37
C SER A 44 -9.52 2.35 10.68
N SER A 45 -10.62 1.58 10.70
CA SER A 45 -11.92 2.01 10.18
C SER A 45 -12.46 3.23 10.93
N GLN A 46 -12.43 3.20 12.28
CA GLN A 46 -12.87 4.30 13.13
C GLN A 46 -12.06 5.60 12.91
N ILE A 47 -10.76 5.48 12.66
CA ILE A 47 -9.93 6.64 12.34
C ILE A 47 -10.30 7.21 10.97
N LEU A 48 -10.51 6.36 9.97
CA LEU A 48 -10.89 6.80 8.63
C LEU A 48 -12.26 7.49 8.62
N SER A 49 -13.21 7.06 9.44
CA SER A 49 -14.54 7.69 9.53
C SER A 49 -14.51 9.15 10.03
N LYS A 50 -13.44 9.56 10.73
CA LYS A 50 -13.24 10.95 11.16
C LYS A 50 -12.89 11.89 10.00
N TYR A 51 -12.46 11.35 8.85
CA TYR A 51 -12.16 12.14 7.67
C TYR A 51 -13.36 12.22 6.74
N LYS A 52 -13.79 13.44 6.40
CA LYS A 52 -14.90 13.70 5.46
C LYS A 52 -14.42 13.60 4.01
N PHE A 53 -14.02 12.39 3.59
CA PHE A 53 -13.63 12.12 2.20
C PHE A 53 -14.86 12.02 1.30
N LYS A 54 -14.77 12.50 0.07
CA LYS A 54 -15.87 12.47 -0.92
C LYS A 54 -15.74 11.31 -1.92
N LYS A 55 -14.50 10.94 -2.25
CA LYS A 55 -14.19 9.91 -3.27
C LYS A 55 -13.65 8.62 -2.66
N THR A 56 -13.36 8.63 -1.34
CA THR A 56 -12.70 7.53 -0.65
C THR A 56 -13.69 6.64 0.07
N ILE A 57 -13.61 5.35 -0.20
CA ILE A 57 -14.41 4.30 0.44
C ILE A 57 -13.47 3.41 1.25
N HIS A 58 -13.88 3.05 2.46
CA HIS A 58 -13.17 2.05 3.27
C HIS A 58 -13.84 0.69 3.15
N GLN A 59 -13.00 -0.36 3.12
CA GLN A 59 -13.39 -1.76 3.15
C GLN A 59 -12.38 -2.56 3.98
N PHE A 60 -12.79 -3.63 4.63
CA PHE A 60 -11.84 -4.57 5.21
C PHE A 60 -11.13 -5.37 4.11
N TYR A 61 -9.83 -5.66 4.36
CA TYR A 61 -9.04 -6.46 3.44
C TYR A 61 -9.60 -7.89 3.38
N PRO A 62 -9.74 -8.49 2.19
CA PRO A 62 -10.23 -9.84 2.05
C PRO A 62 -9.20 -10.87 2.54
N PHE A 63 -9.64 -12.06 2.92
CA PHE A 63 -8.70 -13.16 3.16
C PHE A 63 -7.86 -13.43 1.90
N ASP A 64 -6.54 -13.63 2.08
CA ASP A 64 -5.59 -13.86 0.96
C ASP A 64 -5.74 -15.28 0.38
N LEU A 65 -6.95 -15.68 0.04
CA LEU A 65 -7.26 -16.88 -0.71
C LEU A 65 -7.57 -16.51 -2.16
N ASN A 66 -7.16 -17.37 -3.07
CA ASN A 66 -7.23 -17.09 -4.52
C ASN A 66 -8.63 -16.69 -5.00
N ILE A 67 -9.68 -17.32 -4.47
CA ILE A 67 -11.07 -17.02 -4.87
C ILE A 67 -11.49 -15.64 -4.38
N PHE A 68 -11.24 -15.31 -3.09
CA PHE A 68 -11.65 -14.02 -2.51
C PHE A 68 -10.90 -12.84 -3.11
N THR A 69 -9.59 -13.00 -3.37
CA THR A 69 -8.79 -11.96 -4.01
C THR A 69 -9.22 -11.73 -5.46
N LYS A 70 -9.60 -12.77 -6.20
CA LYS A 70 -10.17 -12.64 -7.56
C LYS A 70 -11.50 -11.89 -7.57
N LEU A 71 -12.43 -12.25 -6.65
CA LEU A 71 -13.73 -11.60 -6.52
C LEU A 71 -13.57 -10.13 -6.13
N PHE A 72 -12.69 -9.86 -5.16
CA PHE A 72 -12.38 -8.50 -4.70
C PHE A 72 -11.86 -7.61 -5.84
N ILE A 73 -10.86 -8.08 -6.61
CA ILE A 73 -10.31 -7.33 -7.74
C ILE A 73 -11.37 -7.16 -8.84
N HIS A 74 -12.20 -8.16 -9.08
CA HIS A 74 -13.30 -8.08 -10.07
C HIS A 74 -14.33 -7.02 -9.71
N TYR A 75 -14.72 -6.96 -8.44
CA TYR A 75 -15.70 -5.98 -7.93
C TYR A 75 -15.16 -4.55 -7.93
N TRP A 76 -13.96 -4.35 -7.36
CA TRP A 76 -13.39 -3.01 -7.18
C TRP A 76 -12.70 -2.45 -8.42
N LYS A 77 -12.28 -3.30 -9.36
CA LYS A 77 -11.58 -2.95 -10.61
C LYS A 77 -10.46 -1.95 -10.40
N PRO A 78 -9.49 -2.23 -9.50
CA PRO A 78 -8.42 -1.29 -9.25
C PRO A 78 -7.53 -1.18 -10.49
N ARG A 79 -7.16 0.05 -10.84
CA ARG A 79 -6.17 0.34 -11.89
C ARG A 79 -4.76 0.52 -11.35
N LEU A 80 -4.65 0.71 -10.05
CA LEU A 80 -3.41 0.84 -9.30
C LEU A 80 -3.65 0.34 -7.89
N ALA A 81 -2.76 -0.52 -7.38
CA ALA A 81 -2.73 -0.98 -6.00
C ALA A 81 -1.48 -0.41 -5.31
N ILE A 82 -1.65 0.19 -4.12
CA ILE A 82 -0.59 0.77 -3.30
C ILE A 82 -0.66 0.13 -1.92
N PHE A 83 0.29 -0.74 -1.62
CA PHE A 83 0.39 -1.43 -0.33
C PHE A 83 1.46 -0.77 0.52
N VAL A 84 1.23 -0.69 1.81
CA VAL A 84 2.07 0.08 2.73
C VAL A 84 2.85 -0.84 3.66
N ASP A 85 4.08 -0.44 3.97
CA ASP A 85 4.97 -1.11 4.94
C ASP A 85 5.36 -2.54 4.51
N SER A 86 5.01 -3.56 5.26
CA SER A 86 5.38 -4.97 5.03
C SER A 86 4.21 -5.85 4.58
N GLU A 87 3.21 -5.26 3.95
CA GLU A 87 1.99 -5.93 3.52
C GLU A 87 2.23 -6.74 2.23
N ILE A 88 2.78 -7.95 2.38
CA ILE A 88 3.09 -8.89 1.29
C ILE A 88 2.06 -10.02 1.28
N TRP A 89 1.16 -10.01 0.29
CA TRP A 89 0.03 -10.91 0.16
C TRP A 89 0.13 -11.73 -1.14
N PRO A 90 0.63 -12.99 -1.09
CA PRO A 90 1.01 -13.75 -2.28
C PRO A 90 -0.12 -13.97 -3.29
N ASN A 91 -1.33 -14.35 -2.85
CA ASN A 91 -2.45 -14.57 -3.75
C ASN A 91 -2.94 -13.27 -4.39
N MET A 92 -3.02 -12.20 -3.60
CA MET A 92 -3.38 -10.89 -4.11
C MET A 92 -2.37 -10.39 -5.14
N TYR A 93 -1.06 -10.49 -4.84
CA TYR A 93 0.01 -10.09 -5.75
C TYR A 93 -0.05 -10.87 -7.08
N ASN A 94 -0.26 -12.19 -7.00
CA ASN A 94 -0.46 -13.03 -8.20
C ASN A 94 -1.66 -12.58 -9.03
N ASN A 95 -2.78 -12.28 -8.40
CA ASN A 95 -4.01 -11.91 -9.11
C ASN A 95 -3.95 -10.49 -9.68
N LEU A 96 -3.29 -9.54 -9.02
CA LEU A 96 -2.99 -8.21 -9.57
C LEU A 96 -2.09 -8.32 -10.79
N TYR A 97 -0.99 -9.08 -10.68
CA TYR A 97 -0.04 -9.30 -11.77
C TYR A 97 -0.69 -9.93 -13.02
N LYS A 98 -1.47 -11.00 -12.83
CA LYS A 98 -2.21 -11.67 -13.92
C LYS A 98 -3.15 -10.73 -14.67
N ARG A 99 -3.69 -9.74 -13.99
CA ARG A 99 -4.58 -8.71 -14.56
C ARG A 99 -3.86 -7.45 -15.02
N LYS A 100 -2.52 -7.45 -15.01
CA LYS A 100 -1.67 -6.32 -15.38
C LYS A 100 -1.97 -5.04 -14.58
N ILE A 101 -2.43 -5.19 -13.33
CA ILE A 101 -2.65 -4.08 -12.41
C ILE A 101 -1.33 -3.77 -11.72
N PRO A 102 -0.78 -2.56 -11.88
CA PRO A 102 0.49 -2.20 -11.25
C PRO A 102 0.35 -2.17 -9.72
N LEU A 103 1.38 -2.70 -9.04
CA LEU A 103 1.48 -2.75 -7.59
C LEU A 103 2.67 -1.93 -7.11
N ILE A 104 2.40 -0.95 -6.27
CA ILE A 104 3.41 -0.15 -5.59
C ILE A 104 3.49 -0.60 -4.14
N LEU A 105 4.69 -0.91 -3.66
CA LEU A 105 4.96 -1.12 -2.24
C LEU A 105 5.55 0.17 -1.65
N LEU A 106 4.71 0.91 -0.94
CA LEU A 106 5.02 2.23 -0.39
C LEU A 106 5.56 2.11 1.03
N ASN A 107 6.61 2.85 1.36
CA ASN A 107 7.27 2.81 2.67
C ASN A 107 7.71 1.39 3.05
N ALA A 108 8.17 0.63 2.07
CA ALA A 108 8.43 -0.79 2.19
C ALA A 108 9.45 -1.09 3.31
N ARG A 109 9.03 -1.92 4.25
CA ARG A 109 9.83 -2.34 5.40
C ARG A 109 10.05 -3.84 5.36
N ILE A 110 11.29 -4.23 5.12
CA ILE A 110 11.73 -5.63 5.24
C ILE A 110 12.81 -5.70 6.32
N THR A 111 12.48 -6.32 7.44
CA THR A 111 13.43 -6.56 8.53
C THR A 111 14.29 -7.78 8.24
N LYS A 112 15.44 -7.93 8.92
CA LYS A 112 16.28 -9.14 8.85
C LYS A 112 15.48 -10.41 9.15
N LYS A 113 14.58 -10.37 10.13
CA LYS A 113 13.70 -11.50 10.49
C LYS A 113 12.77 -11.87 9.33
N THR A 114 12.13 -10.87 8.72
CA THR A 114 11.25 -11.07 7.56
C THR A 114 12.03 -11.59 6.35
N PHE A 115 13.19 -10.98 6.05
CA PHE A 115 14.08 -11.44 4.99
C PHE A 115 14.48 -12.91 5.16
N ASN A 116 14.91 -13.31 6.35
CA ASN A 116 15.30 -14.69 6.62
C ASN A 116 14.16 -15.68 6.37
N ARG A 117 12.92 -15.36 6.77
CA ARG A 117 11.75 -16.20 6.48
C ARG A 117 11.54 -16.40 4.97
N TRP A 118 11.58 -15.33 4.18
CA TRP A 118 11.42 -15.40 2.73
C TRP A 118 12.57 -16.15 2.05
N LYS A 119 13.79 -16.01 2.55
CA LYS A 119 14.98 -16.68 2.03
C LYS A 119 14.92 -18.21 2.09
N TYR A 120 14.13 -18.79 3.00
CA TYR A 120 13.95 -20.25 3.06
C TYR A 120 13.25 -20.82 1.81
N PHE A 121 12.50 -20.01 1.08
CA PHE A 121 11.78 -20.41 -0.13
C PHE A 121 12.18 -19.51 -1.32
N PRO A 122 13.41 -19.61 -1.83
CA PRO A 122 13.97 -18.62 -2.74
C PRO A 122 13.19 -18.46 -4.05
N ASN A 123 12.74 -19.57 -4.65
CA ASN A 123 11.96 -19.52 -5.90
C ASN A 123 10.58 -18.91 -5.67
N PHE A 124 9.95 -19.22 -4.55
CA PHE A 124 8.64 -18.66 -4.19
C PHE A 124 8.73 -17.17 -3.88
N SER A 125 9.70 -16.76 -3.05
CA SER A 125 9.90 -15.35 -2.74
C SER A 125 10.23 -14.53 -3.97
N LYS A 126 11.17 -14.99 -4.81
CA LYS A 126 11.48 -14.32 -6.08
C LYS A 126 10.22 -14.15 -6.94
N ASN A 127 9.43 -15.20 -7.09
CA ASN A 127 8.17 -15.17 -7.84
C ASN A 127 7.17 -14.14 -7.30
N ILE A 128 7.11 -13.92 -5.98
CA ILE A 128 6.22 -12.92 -5.38
C ILE A 128 6.80 -11.50 -5.51
N PHE A 129 8.06 -11.30 -5.14
CA PHE A 129 8.67 -9.97 -5.08
C PHE A 129 8.93 -9.35 -6.46
N GLU A 130 9.14 -10.14 -7.50
CA GLU A 130 9.26 -9.62 -8.89
C GLU A 130 7.95 -9.05 -9.46
N LYS A 131 6.79 -9.36 -8.87
CA LYS A 131 5.48 -8.80 -9.24
C LYS A 131 5.25 -7.38 -8.74
N ILE A 132 6.10 -6.90 -7.83
CA ILE A 132 6.06 -5.51 -7.37
C ILE A 132 6.54 -4.61 -8.51
N SER A 133 5.64 -3.78 -9.03
CA SER A 133 5.95 -2.86 -10.14
C SER A 133 6.95 -1.78 -9.73
N VAL A 134 6.79 -1.24 -8.49
CA VAL A 134 7.72 -0.28 -7.89
C VAL A 134 7.74 -0.49 -6.38
N ALA A 135 8.91 -0.58 -5.78
CA ALA A 135 9.07 -0.53 -4.33
C ALA A 135 9.76 0.78 -3.89
N LEU A 136 9.22 1.40 -2.87
CA LEU A 136 9.71 2.61 -2.23
C LEU A 136 10.12 2.27 -0.78
N PRO A 137 11.33 1.74 -0.55
CA PRO A 137 11.77 1.33 0.78
C PRO A 137 11.99 2.52 1.71
N GLN A 138 11.69 2.32 3.00
CA GLN A 138 11.89 3.35 4.03
C GLN A 138 13.35 3.59 4.40
N ASN A 139 14.25 2.62 4.13
CA ASN A 139 15.67 2.69 4.47
C ASN A 139 16.53 1.82 3.56
N LYS A 140 17.87 1.96 3.69
CA LYS A 140 18.86 1.23 2.91
C LYS A 140 18.83 -0.29 3.15
N GLU A 141 18.52 -0.72 4.37
CA GLU A 141 18.42 -2.13 4.74
C GLU A 141 17.24 -2.81 4.01
N SER A 142 16.06 -2.22 4.08
CA SER A 142 14.87 -2.71 3.35
C SER A 142 15.11 -2.72 1.84
N LYS A 143 15.80 -1.71 1.28
CA LYS A 143 16.22 -1.70 -0.14
C LYS A 143 17.06 -2.91 -0.48
N LYS A 144 18.09 -3.22 0.34
CA LYS A 144 18.98 -4.38 0.15
C LYS A 144 18.17 -5.68 0.13
N TYR A 145 17.28 -5.88 1.11
CA TYR A 145 16.49 -7.10 1.21
C TYR A 145 15.48 -7.25 0.06
N LEU A 146 14.79 -6.19 -0.32
CA LEU A 146 13.89 -6.20 -1.48
C LEU A 146 14.61 -6.63 -2.76
N LYS A 147 15.82 -6.09 -3.00
CA LYS A 147 16.63 -6.47 -4.15
C LYS A 147 17.02 -7.95 -4.12
N LEU A 148 17.44 -8.46 -2.96
CA LEU A 148 17.81 -9.87 -2.78
C LEU A 148 16.61 -10.82 -2.92
N LEU A 149 15.41 -10.38 -2.58
CA LEU A 149 14.18 -11.15 -2.73
C LEU A 149 13.60 -11.13 -4.15
N GLY A 150 14.15 -10.30 -5.07
CA GLY A 150 13.78 -10.32 -6.48
C GLY A 150 13.03 -9.08 -7.00
N THR A 151 12.83 -8.05 -6.17
CA THR A 151 12.21 -6.80 -6.64
C THR A 151 13.14 -6.08 -7.62
N LYS A 152 12.64 -5.79 -8.83
CA LYS A 152 13.43 -5.21 -9.93
C LYS A 152 13.48 -3.69 -9.88
N ASN A 153 12.36 -3.03 -9.62
CA ASN A 153 12.25 -1.57 -9.65
C ASN A 153 12.14 -1.00 -8.23
N ILE A 154 13.25 -0.47 -7.73
CA ILE A 154 13.33 0.07 -6.37
C ILE A 154 13.81 1.52 -6.42
N LYS A 155 12.98 2.45 -5.91
CA LYS A 155 13.29 3.87 -5.82
C LYS A 155 13.33 4.30 -4.35
N ILE A 156 14.36 5.06 -3.96
CA ILE A 156 14.45 5.57 -2.58
C ILE A 156 13.55 6.81 -2.47
N ALA A 157 12.54 6.74 -1.62
CA ALA A 157 11.62 7.86 -1.36
C ALA A 157 11.68 8.35 0.10
N GLY A 158 12.50 7.73 0.96
CA GLY A 158 12.52 8.01 2.39
C GLY A 158 11.31 7.43 3.14
N ASN A 159 11.25 7.67 4.44
CA ASN A 159 10.17 7.17 5.29
C ASN A 159 9.01 8.17 5.35
N ILE A 160 7.89 7.85 4.69
CA ILE A 160 6.71 8.72 4.62
C ILE A 160 6.04 8.99 5.98
N LYS A 161 6.29 8.16 7.00
CA LYS A 161 5.75 8.37 8.35
C LYS A 161 6.27 9.67 8.97
N PHE A 162 7.50 10.09 8.64
CA PHE A 162 8.05 11.36 9.08
C PHE A 162 7.41 12.56 8.38
N TYR A 163 7.08 12.43 7.10
CA TYR A 163 6.41 13.51 6.36
C TYR A 163 4.98 13.74 6.85
N GLY A 164 4.26 12.67 7.23
CA GLY A 164 2.92 12.78 7.82
C GLY A 164 2.93 13.51 9.17
N ALA A 165 3.88 13.21 10.05
CA ALA A 165 4.05 13.87 11.33
C ALA A 165 4.48 15.36 11.18
N ALA A 166 5.38 15.66 10.25
CA ALA A 166 5.79 17.03 9.97
C ALA A 166 4.63 17.89 9.44
N LEU A 167 3.79 17.35 8.54
CA LEU A 167 2.62 18.06 8.00
C LEU A 167 1.52 18.27 9.06
N SER A 168 1.36 17.36 10.02
CA SER A 168 0.42 17.56 11.14
C SER A 168 0.88 18.68 12.09
N ASN A 169 2.18 18.82 12.31
CA ASN A 169 2.74 19.89 13.13
C ASN A 169 2.68 21.26 12.46
N TYR A 170 2.80 21.33 11.13
CA TYR A 170 2.65 22.58 10.38
C TYR A 170 1.23 23.15 10.41
N ASN A 171 0.20 22.27 10.42
CA ASN A 171 -1.19 22.71 10.50
C ASN A 171 -1.61 23.24 11.88
N ILE A 172 -0.85 22.95 12.94
CA ILE A 172 -1.14 23.44 14.30
C ILE A 172 -0.50 24.82 14.54
N SER A 173 0.62 25.14 13.91
CA SER A 173 1.30 26.41 14.05
C SER A 173 0.72 27.56 13.20
N SER A 174 -0.09 27.26 12.19
CA SER A 174 -0.74 28.25 11.33
C SER A 174 -2.16 28.65 11.77
N LEU A 175 -2.61 28.18 12.93
CA LEU A 175 -3.92 28.46 13.55
C LEU A 175 -3.81 29.25 14.87
N LYS A 176 -2.71 29.99 15.04
CA LYS A 176 -2.56 31.01 16.10
C LYS A 176 -2.53 32.39 15.52
#